data_15ebe4361de707fc6f3cd4697d176fd6
#
_entry.id   15ebe4361de707fc6f3cd4697d176fd6
#
_cell.length_a   1.000
_cell.length_b   1.000
_cell.length_c   1.000
_cell.angle_alpha   90.00
_cell.angle_beta   90.00
_cell.angle_gamma   90.00
#
_symmetry.space_group_name_H-M   'P 1'
#
loop_
_entity.id
_entity.type
_entity.pdbx_description
1 polymer ?
#
loop_
_entity_poly.entity_id
_entity_poly.type
_entity_poly.pdbx_seq_one_letter_code
_entity_poly.pdbx_strand_id
1 'polypeptide(L)'
;MGRLLNETVDGRTLRFGYDALGRPTHRRTPRGHGTAWSYDDADRPVRVDCTGGTLDFAYDEAGRELRRVLAGTLKLTSDWDERDRLISQTLTAAGSGPDRPLQRRRWNRRPDGHLIGVDEQTGTARSFDLDAVGRVTAVHAEGWSERYAYNGAGDVTDASWPATAATRAAEGPREYAGSRLLSAGRVRYEHDAAGRVTLRQVTRLSRTPDNWRYRWNAEDQLTEVTTPDGTVWRYRYDPLGRRSAKLRVGADGATVVERTEFTWDGAVLCEQTTEADYLPGSHTLSWDHDGFTPLAQTETITAQERSDRRFFAIVTDLVGTPTELIDTGTQTIAWRATSMLWGNTTWPADSTTYTPLRFPGQYFDPESRLHYNVNRYYDPETARYTSPDPLGLLPGPNPCGYVGNPHAWTDPLGLSPHPHDEDPEVFYRAMSEKEYRQLGPKGEITVKGTENFVTQSREYLQGLRDRFTRRGGRNAEKYTILMRYEMAPGTRDAMVAAGKLPEDIGSDINAIHLKSERGSDTFGLRPGSVGVFNSNILKSERMDDW
;
A
#
# COMPACT_ATOMS: atom_id res chain seq x y z
N MET A 1 -11.47 13.94 21.03
CA MET A 1 -10.14 14.27 21.61
C MET A 1 -9.37 12.96 21.73
N GLY A 2 -8.05 12.98 21.70
CA GLY A 2 -7.21 11.77 21.64
C GLY A 2 -6.45 11.66 20.31
N ARG A 3 -6.26 12.78 19.59
CA ARG A 3 -5.49 12.82 18.34
C ARG A 3 -4.00 12.92 18.63
N LEU A 4 -3.21 12.23 17.82
CA LEU A 4 -1.75 12.22 17.90
C LEU A 4 -1.19 13.58 17.45
N LEU A 5 -0.59 14.34 18.35
CA LEU A 5 0.05 15.62 18.01
C LEU A 5 1.53 15.47 17.66
N ASN A 6 2.19 14.50 18.26
CA ASN A 6 3.60 14.22 18.01
C ASN A 6 3.87 12.72 18.09
N GLU A 7 4.68 12.21 17.18
CA GLU A 7 5.25 10.88 17.23
C GLU A 7 6.77 11.00 17.19
N THR A 8 7.46 10.36 18.12
CA THR A 8 8.93 10.41 18.19
C THR A 8 9.49 8.99 18.12
N VAL A 9 10.33 8.74 17.11
CA VAL A 9 11.05 7.49 16.91
C VAL A 9 12.54 7.80 16.79
N ASP A 10 13.38 7.18 17.58
CA ASP A 10 14.85 7.40 17.59
C ASP A 10 15.24 8.88 17.70
N GLY A 11 14.51 9.67 18.52
CA GLY A 11 14.75 11.11 18.71
C GLY A 11 14.24 12.01 17.57
N ARG A 12 13.64 11.47 16.52
CA ARG A 12 13.07 12.19 15.38
C ARG A 12 11.56 12.35 15.57
N THR A 13 11.08 13.58 15.51
CA THR A 13 9.68 13.89 15.83
C THR A 13 8.91 14.32 14.60
N LEU A 14 7.85 13.59 14.28
CA LEU A 14 6.77 13.96 13.35
C LEU A 14 5.69 14.69 14.13
N ARG A 15 5.22 15.84 13.62
CA ARG A 15 4.21 16.68 14.27
C ARG A 15 2.97 16.83 13.43
N PHE A 16 1.81 16.91 14.11
CA PHE A 16 0.51 17.04 13.49
C PHE A 16 -0.30 18.18 14.10
N GLY A 17 -1.18 18.76 13.30
CA GLY A 17 -2.23 19.66 13.74
C GLY A 17 -3.56 19.29 13.11
N TYR A 18 -4.64 19.67 13.78
CA TYR A 18 -6.00 19.31 13.38
C TYR A 18 -6.92 20.50 13.56
N ASP A 19 -8.00 20.55 12.77
CA ASP A 19 -9.09 21.50 12.98
C ASP A 19 -10.07 21.03 14.08
N ALA A 20 -11.13 21.81 14.28
CA ALA A 20 -12.15 21.50 15.28
C ALA A 20 -12.95 20.23 14.96
N LEU A 21 -13.09 19.87 13.67
CA LEU A 21 -13.72 18.63 13.20
C LEU A 21 -12.74 17.46 13.28
N GLY A 22 -11.44 17.75 13.48
CA GLY A 22 -10.38 16.81 13.68
C GLY A 22 -9.77 16.29 12.40
N ARG A 23 -9.93 17.00 11.29
CA ARG A 23 -9.21 16.73 10.05
C ARG A 23 -7.77 17.22 10.19
N PRO A 24 -6.78 16.51 9.62
CA PRO A 24 -5.39 16.98 9.60
C PRO A 24 -5.30 18.35 8.92
N THR A 25 -4.75 19.35 9.57
CA THR A 25 -4.52 20.67 8.96
C THR A 25 -3.07 20.89 8.61
N HIS A 26 -2.16 20.27 9.34
CA HIS A 26 -0.73 20.33 9.02
C HIS A 26 0.04 19.15 9.60
N ARG A 27 1.11 18.81 8.89
CA ARG A 27 2.12 17.84 9.28
C ARG A 27 3.50 18.46 9.11
N ARG A 28 4.45 18.14 10.00
CA ARG A 28 5.85 18.53 9.85
C ARG A 28 6.76 17.37 10.18
N THR A 29 7.60 17.00 9.20
CA THR A 29 8.57 15.91 9.35
C THR A 29 9.80 16.33 10.16
N PRO A 30 10.63 15.39 10.62
CA PRO A 30 11.85 15.68 11.37
C PRO A 30 12.87 16.56 10.61
N ARG A 31 12.96 16.41 9.29
CA ARG A 31 13.85 17.23 8.44
C ARG A 31 13.19 18.53 7.96
N GLY A 32 11.99 18.83 8.45
CA GLY A 32 11.33 20.12 8.29
C GLY A 32 10.43 20.24 7.07
N HIS A 33 10.16 19.14 6.33
CA HIS A 33 9.12 19.14 5.31
C HIS A 33 7.76 19.40 5.96
N GLY A 34 7.07 20.44 5.50
CA GLY A 34 5.75 20.83 5.99
C GLY A 34 4.70 20.55 4.94
N THR A 35 3.55 20.04 5.37
CA THR A 35 2.35 19.84 4.57
C THR A 35 1.17 20.49 5.29
N ALA A 36 0.36 21.27 4.58
CA ALA A 36 -0.86 21.86 5.11
C ALA A 36 -2.05 21.56 4.19
N TRP A 37 -3.18 21.19 4.77
CA TRP A 37 -4.39 20.82 4.04
C TRP A 37 -5.50 21.83 4.27
N SER A 38 -6.26 22.14 3.20
CA SER A 38 -7.53 22.85 3.24
C SER A 38 -8.62 21.97 2.65
N TYR A 39 -9.82 22.02 3.23
CA TYR A 39 -10.92 21.13 2.90
C TYR A 39 -12.15 21.90 2.44
N ASP A 40 -12.99 21.26 1.62
CA ASP A 40 -14.34 21.72 1.33
C ASP A 40 -15.34 21.28 2.43
N ASP A 41 -16.61 21.65 2.24
CA ASP A 41 -17.70 21.29 3.15
C ASP A 41 -18.04 19.80 3.15
N ALA A 42 -17.55 19.03 2.16
CA ALA A 42 -17.69 17.58 2.06
C ALA A 42 -16.46 16.82 2.59
N ASP A 43 -15.58 17.48 3.38
CA ASP A 43 -14.36 16.95 3.99
C ASP A 43 -13.28 16.51 2.99
N ARG A 44 -13.38 16.92 1.70
CA ARG A 44 -12.39 16.59 0.67
C ARG A 44 -11.26 17.63 0.66
N PRO A 45 -9.99 17.23 0.52
CA PRO A 45 -8.89 18.18 0.41
C PRO A 45 -8.97 18.95 -0.91
N VAL A 46 -9.18 20.26 -0.86
CA VAL A 46 -9.20 21.13 -2.05
C VAL A 46 -7.83 21.74 -2.31
N ARG A 47 -6.96 21.77 -1.31
CA ARG A 47 -5.60 22.27 -1.43
C ARG A 47 -4.67 21.59 -0.46
N VAL A 48 -3.48 21.26 -0.94
CA VAL A 48 -2.35 20.76 -0.16
C VAL A 48 -1.15 21.65 -0.43
N ASP A 49 -0.71 22.40 0.56
CA ASP A 49 0.50 23.21 0.51
C ASP A 49 1.66 22.41 1.06
N CYS A 50 2.60 22.03 0.20
CA CYS A 50 3.80 21.28 0.54
C CYS A 50 5.02 22.19 0.57
N THR A 51 6.04 21.80 1.35
CA THR A 51 7.34 22.49 1.25
C THR A 51 7.92 22.29 -0.16
N GLY A 52 7.83 23.33 -1.00
CA GLY A 52 8.35 23.33 -2.39
C GLY A 52 7.27 23.47 -3.45
N GLY A 53 6.00 23.28 -3.16
CA GLY A 53 4.93 23.40 -4.14
C GLY A 53 3.53 23.26 -3.56
N THR A 54 2.52 23.39 -4.40
CA THR A 54 1.11 23.30 -4.02
C THR A 54 0.38 22.32 -4.92
N LEU A 55 -0.68 21.71 -4.40
CA LEU A 55 -1.60 20.85 -5.10
C LEU A 55 -3.01 21.41 -4.89
N ASP A 56 -3.69 21.81 -5.95
CA ASP A 56 -5.09 22.28 -5.91
C ASP A 56 -5.97 21.27 -6.61
N PHE A 57 -7.07 20.86 -5.96
CA PHE A 57 -7.97 19.80 -6.44
C PHE A 57 -9.33 20.36 -6.80
N ALA A 58 -9.97 19.77 -7.79
CA ALA A 58 -11.36 20.03 -8.14
C ALA A 58 -12.08 18.69 -8.37
N TYR A 59 -13.27 18.58 -7.80
CA TYR A 59 -14.11 17.39 -7.80
C TYR A 59 -15.42 17.65 -8.52
N ASP A 60 -16.06 16.60 -9.00
CA ASP A 60 -17.45 16.65 -9.44
C ASP A 60 -18.42 16.47 -8.25
N GLU A 61 -19.72 16.47 -8.57
CA GLU A 61 -20.80 16.31 -7.58
C GLU A 61 -20.77 14.92 -6.90
N ALA A 62 -20.23 13.90 -7.56
CA ALA A 62 -20.05 12.55 -7.01
C ALA A 62 -18.78 12.42 -6.13
N GLY A 63 -17.94 13.46 -6.06
CA GLY A 63 -16.71 13.43 -5.26
C GLY A 63 -15.47 12.95 -6.00
N ARG A 64 -15.57 12.66 -7.33
CA ARG A 64 -14.44 12.18 -8.12
C ARG A 64 -13.51 13.33 -8.51
N GLU A 65 -12.21 13.12 -8.43
CA GLU A 65 -11.22 14.13 -8.83
C GLU A 65 -11.27 14.36 -10.35
N LEU A 66 -11.74 15.54 -10.77
CA LEU A 66 -11.73 15.97 -12.16
C LEU A 66 -10.41 16.59 -12.58
N ARG A 67 -9.74 17.25 -11.64
CA ARG A 67 -8.54 18.03 -11.94
C ARG A 67 -7.67 18.21 -10.72
N ARG A 68 -6.37 18.09 -10.94
CA ARG A 68 -5.32 18.50 -9.98
C ARG A 68 -4.38 19.48 -10.66
N VAL A 69 -4.14 20.63 -10.03
CA VAL A 69 -3.12 21.59 -10.47
C VAL A 69 -1.93 21.45 -9.52
N LEU A 70 -0.74 21.27 -10.10
CA LEU A 70 0.48 20.99 -9.37
C LEU A 70 1.44 22.17 -9.56
N ALA A 71 1.86 22.80 -8.45
CA ALA A 71 2.71 23.99 -8.39
C ALA A 71 2.26 25.14 -9.32
N GLY A 72 0.96 25.24 -9.64
CA GLY A 72 0.41 26.24 -10.56
C GLY A 72 0.81 26.10 -12.03
N THR A 73 1.66 25.12 -12.38
CA THR A 73 2.30 25.01 -13.70
C THR A 73 1.97 23.72 -14.45
N LEU A 74 1.47 22.71 -13.76
CA LEU A 74 1.06 21.43 -14.33
C LEU A 74 -0.40 21.18 -14.01
N LYS A 75 -1.14 20.59 -14.93
CA LYS A 75 -2.55 20.25 -14.77
C LYS A 75 -2.78 18.80 -15.16
N LEU A 76 -3.21 18.00 -14.21
CA LEU A 76 -3.70 16.64 -14.42
C LEU A 76 -5.23 16.71 -14.49
N THR A 77 -5.83 16.17 -15.56
CA THR A 77 -7.28 16.06 -15.73
C THR A 77 -7.67 14.60 -15.84
N SER A 78 -8.81 14.24 -15.24
CA SER A 78 -9.31 12.86 -15.15
C SER A 78 -10.73 12.81 -15.72
N ASP A 79 -11.01 11.79 -16.53
CA ASP A 79 -12.33 11.48 -17.07
C ASP A 79 -12.83 10.16 -16.48
N TRP A 80 -14.09 10.13 -16.07
CA TRP A 80 -14.72 9.00 -15.39
C TRP A 80 -15.92 8.46 -16.18
N ASP A 81 -16.20 7.17 -16.06
CA ASP A 81 -17.42 6.57 -16.63
C ASP A 81 -18.61 6.66 -15.64
N GLU A 82 -19.77 6.18 -16.08
CA GLU A 82 -21.02 6.17 -15.28
C GLU A 82 -20.97 5.20 -14.08
N ARG A 83 -19.92 4.39 -13.97
CA ARG A 83 -19.68 3.43 -12.87
C ARG A 83 -18.51 3.86 -12.00
N ASP A 84 -18.19 5.15 -11.97
CA ASP A 84 -17.14 5.77 -11.17
C ASP A 84 -15.72 5.24 -11.44
N ARG A 85 -15.48 4.68 -12.66
CA ARG A 85 -14.17 4.16 -13.04
C ARG A 85 -13.40 5.16 -13.89
N LEU A 86 -12.14 5.38 -13.58
CA LEU A 86 -11.25 6.26 -14.33
C LEU A 86 -11.05 5.71 -15.76
N ILE A 87 -11.40 6.53 -16.77
CA ILE A 87 -11.29 6.18 -18.20
C ILE A 87 -10.00 6.74 -18.78
N SER A 88 -9.71 8.01 -18.50
CA SER A 88 -8.51 8.67 -19.02
C SER A 88 -7.94 9.68 -18.06
N GLN A 89 -6.64 9.91 -18.21
CA GLN A 89 -5.90 10.97 -17.54
C GLN A 89 -5.02 11.70 -18.55
N THR A 90 -4.99 13.03 -18.45
CA THR A 90 -4.13 13.87 -19.27
C THR A 90 -3.34 14.83 -18.41
N LEU A 91 -2.01 14.76 -18.49
CA LEU A 91 -1.11 15.73 -17.88
C LEU A 91 -0.69 16.77 -18.90
N THR A 92 -0.90 18.04 -18.59
CA THR A 92 -0.49 19.16 -19.42
C THR A 92 0.41 20.12 -18.65
N ALA A 93 1.37 20.71 -19.34
CA ALA A 93 2.13 21.84 -18.83
C ALA A 93 1.43 23.14 -19.22
N ALA A 94 1.15 24.00 -18.24
CA ALA A 94 0.62 25.34 -18.47
C ALA A 94 1.74 26.28 -18.96
N GLY A 95 1.44 27.11 -19.96
CA GLY A 95 2.39 28.07 -20.54
C GLY A 95 1.68 29.33 -21.01
N SER A 96 2.42 30.26 -21.61
CA SER A 96 1.89 31.48 -22.26
C SER A 96 1.14 31.21 -23.57
N GLY A 97 1.06 29.93 -24.01
CA GLY A 97 0.37 29.44 -25.20
C GLY A 97 -0.63 28.32 -24.86
N PRO A 98 -1.09 27.56 -25.86
CA PRO A 98 -1.93 26.39 -25.63
C PRO A 98 -1.27 25.38 -24.69
N ASP A 99 -2.05 24.76 -23.79
CA ASP A 99 -1.57 23.72 -22.89
C ASP A 99 -0.83 22.62 -23.67
N ARG A 100 0.42 22.32 -23.28
CA ARG A 100 1.25 21.30 -23.94
C ARG A 100 1.05 19.96 -23.24
N PRO A 101 0.46 18.95 -23.90
CA PRO A 101 0.33 17.63 -23.30
C PRO A 101 1.73 17.01 -23.07
N LEU A 102 2.00 16.62 -21.84
CA LEU A 102 3.20 15.87 -21.43
C LEU A 102 2.94 14.38 -21.50
N GLN A 103 1.72 13.96 -21.14
CA GLN A 103 1.27 12.58 -21.14
C GLN A 103 -0.24 12.52 -21.29
N ARG A 104 -0.71 11.48 -21.95
CA ARG A 104 -2.12 11.07 -21.94
C ARG A 104 -2.18 9.56 -21.81
N ARG A 105 -3.04 9.09 -20.92
CA ARG A 105 -3.25 7.68 -20.62
C ARG A 105 -4.74 7.37 -20.67
N ARG A 106 -5.12 6.23 -21.28
CA ARG A 106 -6.48 5.74 -21.36
C ARG A 106 -6.51 4.27 -20.95
N TRP A 107 -7.46 3.91 -20.10
CA TRP A 107 -7.64 2.55 -19.61
C TRP A 107 -8.81 1.87 -20.31
N ASN A 108 -8.52 0.76 -20.99
CA ASN A 108 -9.48 -0.01 -21.76
C ASN A 108 -9.97 -1.18 -20.91
N ARG A 109 -11.30 -1.28 -20.74
CA ARG A 109 -11.93 -2.32 -19.92
C ARG A 109 -12.92 -3.15 -20.72
N ARG A 110 -13.10 -4.42 -20.32
CA ARG A 110 -14.22 -5.25 -20.78
C ARG A 110 -15.51 -4.81 -20.10
N PRO A 111 -16.69 -5.27 -20.63
CA PRO A 111 -18.00 -4.96 -20.02
C PRO A 111 -18.15 -5.43 -18.56
N ASP A 112 -17.42 -6.48 -18.16
CA ASP A 112 -17.36 -7.00 -16.79
C ASP A 112 -16.46 -6.17 -15.84
N GLY A 113 -15.82 -5.11 -16.34
CA GLY A 113 -15.00 -4.18 -15.59
C GLY A 113 -13.50 -4.48 -15.61
N HIS A 114 -13.07 -5.64 -16.01
CA HIS A 114 -11.66 -6.00 -16.03
C HIS A 114 -10.85 -5.15 -17.00
N LEU A 115 -9.71 -4.64 -16.54
CA LEU A 115 -8.74 -3.91 -17.36
C LEU A 115 -8.10 -4.86 -18.37
N ILE A 116 -8.17 -4.51 -19.66
CA ILE A 116 -7.60 -5.28 -20.77
C ILE A 116 -6.56 -4.51 -21.56
N GLY A 117 -6.28 -3.26 -21.21
CA GLY A 117 -5.25 -2.49 -21.86
C GLY A 117 -5.11 -1.07 -21.35
N VAL A 118 -3.97 -0.47 -21.66
CA VAL A 118 -3.63 0.92 -21.38
C VAL A 118 -3.01 1.52 -22.64
N ASP A 119 -3.64 2.56 -23.17
CA ASP A 119 -3.09 3.35 -24.26
C ASP A 119 -2.30 4.53 -23.67
N GLU A 120 -1.06 4.69 -24.06
CA GLU A 120 -0.18 5.78 -23.61
C GLU A 120 0.31 6.60 -24.80
N GLN A 121 0.09 7.92 -24.78
CA GLN A 121 0.51 8.79 -25.88
C GLN A 121 2.04 8.92 -25.98
N THR A 122 2.74 8.88 -24.84
CA THR A 122 4.21 9.08 -24.76
C THR A 122 4.95 7.84 -24.29
N GLY A 123 4.25 6.74 -24.11
CA GLY A 123 4.75 5.44 -23.71
C GLY A 123 4.33 4.36 -24.70
N THR A 124 4.56 3.11 -24.34
CA THR A 124 4.16 1.96 -25.13
C THR A 124 2.77 1.48 -24.67
N ALA A 125 1.80 1.49 -25.59
CA ALA A 125 0.49 0.90 -25.33
C ALA A 125 0.64 -0.58 -24.94
N ARG A 126 -0.16 -1.02 -23.97
CA ARG A 126 -0.16 -2.39 -23.45
C ARG A 126 -1.55 -3.00 -23.50
N SER A 127 -1.63 -4.29 -23.83
CA SER A 127 -2.87 -5.07 -23.70
C SER A 127 -2.62 -6.29 -22.83
N PHE A 128 -3.69 -6.79 -22.21
CA PHE A 128 -3.63 -7.84 -21.19
C PHE A 128 -4.56 -9.00 -21.55
N ASP A 129 -4.01 -10.22 -21.57
CA ASP A 129 -4.81 -11.44 -21.59
C ASP A 129 -5.12 -11.85 -20.15
N LEU A 130 -6.37 -12.23 -19.89
CA LEU A 130 -6.84 -12.61 -18.58
C LEU A 130 -7.37 -14.03 -18.59
N ASP A 131 -7.16 -14.77 -17.50
CA ASP A 131 -7.85 -16.03 -17.27
C ASP A 131 -9.31 -15.81 -16.81
N ALA A 132 -10.00 -16.92 -16.52
CA ALA A 132 -11.42 -16.90 -16.16
C ALA A 132 -11.71 -16.21 -14.80
N VAL A 133 -10.68 -16.06 -13.94
CA VAL A 133 -10.79 -15.40 -12.62
C VAL A 133 -10.15 -14.01 -12.61
N GLY A 134 -9.80 -13.47 -13.78
CA GLY A 134 -9.31 -12.10 -13.96
C GLY A 134 -7.82 -11.91 -13.71
N ARG A 135 -7.01 -13.00 -13.55
CA ARG A 135 -5.55 -12.88 -13.42
C ARG A 135 -4.92 -12.64 -14.79
N VAL A 136 -3.90 -11.79 -14.85
CA VAL A 136 -3.18 -11.48 -16.10
C VAL A 136 -2.29 -12.66 -16.49
N THR A 137 -2.56 -13.26 -17.64
CA THR A 137 -1.78 -14.38 -18.21
C THR A 137 -0.76 -13.94 -19.24
N ALA A 138 -0.98 -12.78 -19.88
CA ALA A 138 0.01 -12.16 -20.75
C ALA A 138 -0.12 -10.63 -20.74
N VAL A 139 1.02 -9.97 -20.93
CA VAL A 139 1.12 -8.54 -21.27
C VAL A 139 1.73 -8.43 -22.64
N HIS A 140 1.08 -7.70 -23.54
CA HIS A 140 1.57 -7.43 -24.88
C HIS A 140 1.83 -5.95 -25.04
N ALA A 141 3.01 -5.61 -25.57
CA ALA A 141 3.42 -4.27 -25.92
C ALA A 141 4.19 -4.28 -27.24
N GLU A 142 4.43 -3.12 -27.83
CA GLU A 142 5.19 -3.03 -29.07
C GLU A 142 6.62 -3.58 -28.86
N GLY A 143 6.94 -4.64 -29.58
CA GLY A 143 8.28 -5.26 -29.59
C GLY A 143 8.58 -6.16 -28.38
N TRP A 144 7.66 -6.36 -27.41
CA TRP A 144 7.89 -7.26 -26.29
C TRP A 144 6.60 -7.84 -25.70
N SER A 145 6.73 -8.92 -24.93
CA SER A 145 5.61 -9.51 -24.18
C SER A 145 6.10 -10.18 -22.89
N GLU A 146 5.18 -10.29 -21.93
CA GLU A 146 5.32 -11.12 -20.72
C GLU A 146 4.26 -12.22 -20.75
N ARG A 147 4.55 -13.37 -20.16
CA ARG A 147 3.57 -14.47 -20.00
C ARG A 147 3.69 -15.07 -18.62
N TYR A 148 2.55 -15.50 -18.08
CA TYR A 148 2.43 -16.09 -16.75
C TYR A 148 1.46 -17.24 -16.75
N ALA A 149 1.81 -18.34 -16.09
CA ALA A 149 0.92 -19.44 -15.78
C ALA A 149 0.73 -19.53 -14.26
N TYR A 150 -0.45 -19.96 -13.83
CA TYR A 150 -0.81 -20.02 -12.41
C TYR A 150 -1.35 -21.39 -12.03
N ASN A 151 -1.11 -21.78 -10.76
CA ASN A 151 -1.79 -22.93 -10.17
C ASN A 151 -3.14 -22.51 -9.53
N GLY A 152 -3.86 -23.49 -8.95
CA GLY A 152 -5.14 -23.25 -8.28
C GLY A 152 -5.04 -22.39 -7.02
N ALA A 153 -3.86 -22.28 -6.41
CA ALA A 153 -3.61 -21.43 -5.23
C ALA A 153 -3.18 -20.00 -5.62
N GLY A 154 -3.10 -19.67 -6.93
CA GLY A 154 -2.67 -18.38 -7.42
C GLY A 154 -1.16 -18.19 -7.53
N ASP A 155 -0.35 -19.20 -7.21
CA ASP A 155 1.09 -19.12 -7.43
C ASP A 155 1.43 -19.11 -8.92
N VAL A 156 2.38 -18.27 -9.31
CA VAL A 156 2.95 -18.31 -10.67
C VAL A 156 3.77 -19.59 -10.82
N THR A 157 3.42 -20.43 -11.79
CA THR A 157 4.12 -21.71 -12.06
C THR A 157 5.11 -21.63 -13.21
N ASP A 158 4.95 -20.66 -14.10
CA ASP A 158 5.87 -20.35 -15.18
C ASP A 158 5.80 -18.86 -15.51
N ALA A 159 6.93 -18.26 -15.88
CA ALA A 159 6.98 -16.87 -16.31
C ALA A 159 8.01 -16.68 -17.42
N SER A 160 7.67 -15.87 -18.43
CA SER A 160 8.60 -15.41 -19.45
C SER A 160 8.56 -13.90 -19.61
N TRP A 161 9.73 -13.30 -19.84
CA TRP A 161 9.93 -11.87 -19.87
C TRP A 161 10.67 -11.42 -21.15
N PRO A 162 10.59 -10.10 -21.50
CA PRO A 162 11.34 -9.55 -22.61
C PRO A 162 12.86 -9.78 -22.45
N ALA A 163 13.55 -9.96 -23.57
CA ALA A 163 15.01 -10.17 -23.58
C ALA A 163 15.80 -9.03 -22.91
N THR A 164 15.21 -7.83 -22.86
CA THR A 164 15.78 -6.61 -22.24
C THR A 164 15.56 -6.54 -20.72
N ALA A 165 14.78 -7.47 -20.13
CA ALA A 165 14.55 -7.48 -18.70
C ALA A 165 15.85 -7.70 -17.93
N ALA A 166 16.13 -6.82 -16.95
CA ALA A 166 17.34 -6.86 -16.12
C ALA A 166 17.44 -8.14 -15.26
N THR A 167 16.35 -8.87 -15.08
CA THR A 167 16.20 -9.96 -14.13
C THR A 167 15.71 -11.25 -14.77
N ARG A 168 16.38 -11.72 -15.83
CA ARG A 168 16.04 -12.97 -16.51
C ARG A 168 16.39 -14.25 -15.70
N ALA A 169 16.96 -14.10 -14.51
CA ALA A 169 17.36 -15.28 -13.74
C ALA A 169 16.18 -16.12 -13.26
N ALA A 170 15.07 -15.47 -12.89
CA ALA A 170 13.85 -16.13 -12.41
C ALA A 170 12.82 -16.42 -13.53
N GLU A 171 13.21 -16.26 -14.80
CA GLU A 171 12.41 -16.64 -15.98
C GLU A 171 12.35 -18.16 -16.12
N GLY A 172 11.17 -18.70 -16.45
CA GLY A 172 10.92 -20.13 -16.66
C GLY A 172 10.06 -20.78 -15.57
N PRO A 173 10.08 -22.11 -15.52
CA PRO A 173 9.26 -22.87 -14.59
C PRO A 173 9.65 -22.65 -13.14
N ARG A 174 8.67 -22.85 -12.25
CA ARG A 174 8.81 -22.70 -10.80
C ARG A 174 8.43 -23.98 -10.09
N GLU A 175 9.22 -24.33 -9.07
CA GLU A 175 9.01 -25.52 -8.25
C GLU A 175 8.64 -25.11 -6.83
N TYR A 176 7.64 -25.80 -6.27
CA TYR A 176 7.10 -25.54 -4.94
C TYR A 176 7.11 -26.81 -4.08
N ALA A 177 7.30 -26.63 -2.78
CA ALA A 177 7.00 -27.64 -1.76
C ALA A 177 5.93 -27.05 -0.81
N GLY A 178 4.66 -27.42 -1.04
CA GLY A 178 3.53 -26.72 -0.41
C GLY A 178 3.49 -25.26 -0.84
N SER A 179 3.46 -24.34 0.13
CA SER A 179 3.51 -22.89 -0.13
C SER A 179 4.92 -22.32 -0.33
N ARG A 180 5.99 -23.13 -0.18
CA ARG A 180 7.38 -22.68 -0.28
C ARG A 180 7.88 -22.78 -1.72
N LEU A 181 8.37 -21.67 -2.27
CA LEU A 181 9.04 -21.65 -3.56
C LEU A 181 10.47 -22.21 -3.42
N LEU A 182 10.79 -23.30 -4.13
CA LEU A 182 12.13 -23.92 -4.13
C LEU A 182 13.01 -23.35 -5.23
N SER A 183 12.43 -23.14 -6.41
CA SER A 183 13.15 -22.59 -7.55
C SER A 183 12.25 -21.76 -8.47
N ALA A 184 12.84 -20.77 -9.15
CA ALA A 184 12.24 -20.01 -10.24
C ALA A 184 13.31 -19.81 -11.32
N GLY A 185 13.17 -20.50 -12.46
CA GLY A 185 14.17 -20.54 -13.51
C GLY A 185 15.55 -20.95 -12.98
N ARG A 186 16.53 -20.03 -12.97
CA ARG A 186 17.89 -20.26 -12.47
C ARG A 186 18.11 -19.78 -11.02
N VAL A 187 17.05 -19.36 -10.34
CA VAL A 187 17.10 -18.90 -8.95
C VAL A 187 16.61 -20.02 -8.04
N ARG A 188 17.39 -20.34 -7.01
CA ARG A 188 17.05 -21.27 -5.95
C ARG A 188 16.79 -20.53 -4.65
N TYR A 189 15.85 -21.05 -3.85
CA TYR A 189 15.47 -20.48 -2.55
C TYR A 189 15.61 -21.53 -1.43
N GLU A 190 16.09 -21.10 -0.27
CA GLU A 190 16.06 -21.89 0.96
C GLU A 190 15.23 -21.15 2.00
N HIS A 191 14.58 -21.92 2.87
CA HIS A 191 13.68 -21.39 3.89
C HIS A 191 14.06 -21.94 5.27
N ASP A 192 13.77 -21.17 6.31
CA ASP A 192 13.81 -21.67 7.68
C ASP A 192 12.56 -22.50 8.04
N ALA A 193 12.50 -22.94 9.31
CA ALA A 193 11.37 -23.75 9.80
C ALA A 193 10.04 -22.96 9.78
N ALA A 194 10.08 -21.62 9.94
CA ALA A 194 8.91 -20.75 9.87
C ALA A 194 8.46 -20.46 8.43
N GLY A 195 9.20 -20.92 7.39
CA GLY A 195 8.86 -20.72 5.98
C GLY A 195 9.38 -19.40 5.39
N ARG A 196 10.23 -18.66 6.11
CA ARG A 196 10.84 -17.41 5.64
C ARG A 196 12.06 -17.72 4.78
N VAL A 197 12.24 -16.97 3.69
CA VAL A 197 13.39 -17.12 2.80
C VAL A 197 14.67 -16.72 3.53
N THR A 198 15.65 -17.62 3.58
CA THR A 198 16.97 -17.39 4.20
C THR A 198 18.11 -17.30 3.18
N LEU A 199 17.91 -17.86 1.99
CA LEU A 199 18.85 -17.80 0.87
C LEU A 199 18.08 -17.60 -0.44
N ARG A 200 18.57 -16.66 -1.25
CA ARG A 200 18.29 -16.55 -2.68
C ARG A 200 19.60 -16.72 -3.43
N GLN A 201 19.67 -17.72 -4.28
CA GLN A 201 20.89 -18.06 -5.02
C GLN A 201 20.62 -18.03 -6.52
N VAL A 202 21.36 -17.21 -7.26
CA VAL A 202 21.30 -17.14 -8.72
C VAL A 202 22.44 -17.92 -9.33
N THR A 203 22.12 -19.00 -10.03
CA THR A 203 23.11 -19.82 -10.76
C THR A 203 23.70 -19.06 -11.94
N ARG A 204 25.03 -19.10 -12.07
CA ARG A 204 25.81 -18.51 -13.17
C ARG A 204 26.54 -19.59 -13.94
N LEU A 205 26.60 -19.43 -15.27
CA LEU A 205 27.17 -20.46 -16.15
C LEU A 205 28.70 -20.65 -15.98
N SER A 206 29.44 -19.61 -15.60
CA SER A 206 30.91 -19.61 -15.63
C SER A 206 31.58 -19.05 -14.36
N ARG A 207 30.82 -18.83 -13.28
CA ARG A 207 31.34 -18.29 -12.01
C ARG A 207 30.53 -18.79 -10.82
N THR A 208 31.02 -18.51 -9.60
CA THR A 208 30.29 -18.77 -8.36
C THR A 208 28.90 -18.16 -8.40
N PRO A 209 27.87 -18.84 -7.85
CA PRO A 209 26.51 -18.31 -7.76
C PRO A 209 26.46 -16.98 -6.98
N ASP A 210 25.58 -16.08 -7.40
CA ASP A 210 25.30 -14.87 -6.64
C ASP A 210 24.33 -15.24 -5.50
N ASN A 211 24.76 -15.02 -4.25
CA ASN A 211 24.00 -15.40 -3.07
C ASN A 211 23.55 -14.16 -2.28
N TRP A 212 22.26 -14.06 -2.03
CA TRP A 212 21.69 -13.17 -1.01
C TRP A 212 21.31 -14.01 0.19
N ARG A 213 21.79 -13.64 1.39
CA ARG A 213 21.45 -14.29 2.65
C ARG A 213 20.64 -13.35 3.51
N TYR A 214 19.55 -13.87 4.08
CA TYR A 214 18.57 -13.11 4.86
C TYR A 214 18.51 -13.65 6.28
N ARG A 215 18.48 -12.75 7.27
CA ARG A 215 18.31 -13.08 8.68
C ARG A 215 17.07 -12.41 9.23
N TRP A 216 16.30 -13.14 9.98
CA TRP A 216 15.02 -12.75 10.52
C TRP A 216 15.05 -12.80 12.06
N ASN A 217 14.29 -11.90 12.72
CA ASN A 217 14.02 -12.00 14.15
C ASN A 217 12.77 -12.87 14.45
N ALA A 218 12.36 -12.91 15.72
CA ALA A 218 11.21 -13.69 16.17
C ALA A 218 9.85 -13.09 15.73
N GLU A 219 9.84 -11.80 15.38
CA GLU A 219 8.67 -11.04 14.92
C GLU A 219 8.54 -11.05 13.38
N ASP A 220 9.21 -11.99 12.68
CA ASP A 220 9.23 -12.12 11.22
C ASP A 220 9.77 -10.89 10.46
N GLN A 221 10.56 -10.04 11.15
CA GLN A 221 11.20 -8.89 10.55
C GLN A 221 12.60 -9.26 10.02
N LEU A 222 12.91 -8.81 8.80
CA LEU A 222 14.22 -8.98 8.19
C LEU A 222 15.24 -8.07 8.88
N THR A 223 16.22 -8.62 9.57
CA THR A 223 17.20 -7.84 10.36
C THR A 223 18.53 -7.63 9.65
N GLU A 224 18.90 -8.53 8.74
CA GLU A 224 20.18 -8.45 8.03
C GLU A 224 20.09 -9.08 6.64
N VAL A 225 20.74 -8.44 5.66
CA VAL A 225 20.96 -8.98 4.32
C VAL A 225 22.44 -8.95 4.03
N THR A 226 23.01 -10.09 3.57
CA THR A 226 24.33 -10.15 2.96
C THR A 226 24.18 -10.30 1.46
N THR A 227 24.71 -9.36 0.70
CA THR A 227 24.68 -9.33 -0.77
C THR A 227 25.77 -10.22 -1.39
N PRO A 228 25.72 -10.53 -2.71
CA PRO A 228 26.69 -11.41 -3.36
C PRO A 228 28.15 -10.94 -3.32
N ASP A 229 28.40 -9.65 -3.18
CA ASP A 229 29.71 -9.04 -3.02
C ASP A 229 30.22 -9.04 -1.56
N GLY A 230 29.43 -9.61 -0.64
CA GLY A 230 29.74 -9.69 0.78
C GLY A 230 29.33 -8.46 1.59
N THR A 231 28.72 -7.44 0.97
CA THR A 231 28.24 -6.26 1.69
C THR A 231 27.12 -6.65 2.65
N VAL A 232 27.15 -6.12 3.86
CA VAL A 232 26.15 -6.39 4.91
C VAL A 232 25.30 -5.17 5.13
N TRP A 233 23.98 -5.38 5.09
CA TRP A 233 22.97 -4.40 5.43
C TRP A 233 22.19 -4.85 6.66
N ARG A 234 21.94 -3.92 7.61
CA ARG A 234 21.12 -4.17 8.80
C ARG A 234 19.91 -3.27 8.83
N TYR A 235 18.78 -3.83 9.27
CA TYR A 235 17.52 -3.11 9.37
C TYR A 235 17.11 -2.96 10.83
N ARG A 236 16.53 -1.80 11.16
CA ARG A 236 15.98 -1.50 12.47
C ARG A 236 14.51 -1.19 12.34
N TYR A 237 13.75 -1.52 13.37
CA TYR A 237 12.30 -1.35 13.41
C TYR A 237 11.91 -0.58 14.66
N ASP A 238 10.81 0.16 14.56
CA ASP A 238 10.18 0.83 15.69
C ASP A 238 9.26 -0.15 16.47
N PRO A 239 8.72 0.27 17.63
CA PRO A 239 7.83 -0.58 18.41
C PRO A 239 6.51 -0.96 17.72
N LEU A 240 6.12 -0.29 16.62
CA LEU A 240 4.96 -0.63 15.80
C LEU A 240 5.31 -1.58 14.65
N GLY A 241 6.56 -2.06 14.57
CA GLY A 241 7.02 -2.97 13.52
C GLY A 241 7.40 -2.29 12.21
N ARG A 242 7.33 -0.95 12.11
CA ARG A 242 7.71 -0.22 10.89
C ARG A 242 9.23 -0.03 10.86
N ARG A 243 9.83 -0.16 9.69
CA ARG A 243 11.28 0.01 9.55
C ARG A 243 11.72 1.44 9.84
N SER A 244 12.52 1.65 10.88
CA SER A 244 13.03 2.97 11.29
C SER A 244 14.36 3.34 10.63
N ALA A 245 15.18 2.36 10.26
CA ALA A 245 16.43 2.60 9.54
C ALA A 245 16.93 1.38 8.76
N LYS A 246 17.75 1.65 7.71
CA LYS A 246 18.65 0.68 7.09
C LYS A 246 20.09 1.19 7.13
N LEU A 247 21.05 0.28 7.37
CA LEU A 247 22.43 0.59 7.66
C LEU A 247 23.34 -0.29 6.81
N ARG A 248 24.21 0.30 6.01
CA ARG A 248 25.29 -0.44 5.34
C ARG A 248 26.49 -0.49 6.28
N VAL A 249 26.97 -1.70 6.50
CA VAL A 249 28.09 -1.97 7.40
C VAL A 249 29.38 -2.02 6.58
N GLY A 250 30.44 -1.38 7.09
CA GLY A 250 31.75 -1.40 6.49
C GLY A 250 32.41 -2.78 6.54
N ALA A 251 33.54 -2.92 5.86
CA ALA A 251 34.31 -4.19 5.77
C ALA A 251 34.77 -4.73 7.12
N ASP A 252 34.86 -3.88 8.15
CA ASP A 252 35.19 -4.25 9.53
C ASP A 252 34.04 -4.96 10.28
N GLY A 253 32.86 -5.03 9.66
CA GLY A 253 31.63 -5.62 10.23
C GLY A 253 30.97 -4.81 11.35
N ALA A 254 31.48 -3.62 11.66
CA ALA A 254 31.06 -2.79 12.79
C ALA A 254 30.70 -1.36 12.41
N THR A 255 31.54 -0.69 11.64
CA THR A 255 31.34 0.71 11.24
C THR A 255 30.14 0.85 10.28
N VAL A 256 29.25 1.81 10.54
CA VAL A 256 28.17 2.17 9.63
C VAL A 256 28.69 3.20 8.64
N VAL A 257 28.73 2.85 7.36
CA VAL A 257 29.24 3.69 6.25
C VAL A 257 28.12 4.33 5.42
N GLU A 258 26.89 3.88 5.60
CA GLU A 258 25.69 4.48 5.04
C GLU A 258 24.52 4.21 5.97
N ARG A 259 23.69 5.23 6.15
CA ARG A 259 22.47 5.15 6.97
C ARG A 259 21.33 5.81 6.20
N THR A 260 20.21 5.10 6.07
CA THR A 260 18.93 5.67 5.65
C THR A 260 17.95 5.55 6.80
N GLU A 261 17.39 6.67 7.21
CA GLU A 261 16.38 6.76 8.28
C GLU A 261 15.01 6.99 7.65
N PHE A 262 13.97 6.37 8.23
CA PHE A 262 12.60 6.42 7.74
C PHE A 262 11.68 7.08 8.76
N THR A 263 10.74 7.90 8.28
CA THR A 263 9.68 8.53 9.09
C THR A 263 8.33 8.14 8.49
N TRP A 264 7.44 7.70 9.34
CA TRP A 264 6.14 7.15 8.98
C TRP A 264 5.00 8.00 9.55
N ASP A 265 3.98 8.25 8.73
CA ASP A 265 2.69 8.80 9.13
C ASP A 265 1.69 7.63 9.14
N GLY A 266 1.40 7.08 10.32
CA GLY A 266 0.73 5.79 10.42
C GLY A 266 1.53 4.68 9.73
N ALA A 267 0.98 4.07 8.69
CA ALA A 267 1.65 3.05 7.86
C ALA A 267 2.21 3.62 6.55
N VAL A 268 2.10 4.93 6.31
CA VAL A 268 2.55 5.58 5.08
C VAL A 268 3.94 6.18 5.28
N LEU A 269 4.89 5.85 4.42
CA LEU A 269 6.24 6.43 4.45
C LEU A 269 6.17 7.88 3.98
N CYS A 270 6.48 8.83 4.86
CA CYS A 270 6.41 10.26 4.53
C CYS A 270 7.78 10.93 4.35
N GLU A 271 8.86 10.35 4.87
CA GLU A 271 10.21 10.89 4.69
C GLU A 271 11.26 9.79 4.82
N GLN A 272 12.31 9.88 4.01
CA GLN A 272 13.58 9.19 4.23
C GLN A 272 14.73 10.18 4.20
N THR A 273 15.79 9.93 4.96
CA THR A 273 17.04 10.68 4.89
C THR A 273 18.21 9.72 4.82
N THR A 274 19.03 9.88 3.79
CA THR A 274 20.25 9.08 3.59
C THR A 274 21.48 9.93 3.88
N GLU A 275 22.37 9.40 4.70
CA GLU A 275 23.72 9.91 4.99
C GLU A 275 24.72 8.80 4.70
N ALA A 276 25.81 9.11 3.99
CA ALA A 276 26.84 8.14 3.64
C ALA A 276 28.19 8.84 3.47
N ASP A 277 29.28 8.12 3.70
CA ASP A 277 30.66 8.64 3.61
C ASP A 277 31.01 9.21 2.21
N TYR A 278 30.32 8.72 1.17
CA TYR A 278 30.52 9.18 -0.22
C TYR A 278 29.60 10.35 -0.62
N LEU A 279 28.67 10.75 0.25
CA LEU A 279 27.78 11.89 0.02
C LEU A 279 28.35 13.16 0.67
N PRO A 280 28.26 14.32 0.03
CA PRO A 280 28.73 15.58 0.59
C PRO A 280 27.89 16.10 1.77
N GLY A 281 26.83 15.39 2.12
CA GLY A 281 25.90 15.73 3.18
C GLY A 281 24.73 14.76 3.23
N SER A 282 23.53 15.21 3.63
CA SER A 282 22.33 14.37 3.67
C SER A 282 21.46 14.55 2.43
N HIS A 283 20.86 13.46 1.97
CA HIS A 283 19.87 13.42 0.89
C HIS A 283 18.52 12.98 1.48
N THR A 284 17.52 13.87 1.43
CA THR A 284 16.19 13.64 1.97
C THR A 284 15.16 13.60 0.84
N LEU A 285 14.34 12.56 0.84
CA LEU A 285 13.12 12.47 0.04
C LEU A 285 11.93 12.54 0.99
N SER A 286 11.00 13.44 0.72
CA SER A 286 9.75 13.58 1.48
C SER A 286 8.58 13.43 0.52
N TRP A 287 7.51 12.75 0.96
CA TRP A 287 6.35 12.48 0.13
C TRP A 287 5.07 12.96 0.79
N ASP A 288 4.19 13.49 -0.05
CA ASP A 288 2.82 13.81 0.28
C ASP A 288 1.90 12.83 -0.44
N HIS A 289 0.91 12.29 0.29
CA HIS A 289 0.06 11.21 -0.16
C HIS A 289 -1.43 11.55 0.04
N ASP A 290 -2.27 10.87 -0.75
CA ASP A 290 -3.68 10.63 -0.46
C ASP A 290 -3.84 9.13 -0.18
N GLY A 291 -4.13 8.79 1.08
CA GLY A 291 -4.01 7.40 1.52
C GLY A 291 -2.61 6.83 1.25
N PHE A 292 -2.53 5.76 0.47
CA PHE A 292 -1.27 5.16 0.03
C PHE A 292 -0.80 5.64 -1.34
N THR A 293 -1.58 6.48 -2.03
CA THR A 293 -1.23 7.02 -3.35
C THR A 293 -0.34 8.26 -3.20
N PRO A 294 0.92 8.23 -3.66
CA PRO A 294 1.79 9.39 -3.58
C PRO A 294 1.40 10.45 -4.60
N LEU A 295 1.35 11.70 -4.17
CA LEU A 295 0.96 12.88 -4.96
C LEU A 295 2.14 13.72 -5.38
N ALA A 296 3.12 13.87 -4.50
CA ALA A 296 4.30 14.70 -4.73
C ALA A 296 5.52 14.14 -3.99
N GLN A 297 6.70 14.45 -4.52
CA GLN A 297 8.00 14.19 -3.90
C GLN A 297 8.80 15.48 -3.80
N THR A 298 9.32 15.76 -2.63
CA THR A 298 10.31 16.81 -2.41
C THR A 298 11.67 16.17 -2.18
N GLU A 299 12.65 16.50 -3.01
CA GLU A 299 14.04 16.12 -2.85
C GLU A 299 14.81 17.29 -2.22
N THR A 300 15.53 17.03 -1.14
CA THR A 300 16.36 18.03 -0.47
C THR A 300 17.77 17.47 -0.27
N ILE A 301 18.77 18.16 -0.84
CA ILE A 301 20.17 17.85 -0.62
C ILE A 301 20.73 18.92 0.30
N THR A 302 21.22 18.52 1.47
CA THR A 302 21.80 19.43 2.45
C THR A 302 23.29 19.14 2.58
N ALA A 303 24.13 20.09 2.19
CA ALA A 303 25.58 20.01 2.29
C ALA A 303 26.10 21.26 3.02
N GLN A 304 26.80 21.07 4.14
CA GLN A 304 27.25 22.14 5.04
C GLN A 304 26.03 23.00 5.47
N GLU A 305 26.01 24.30 5.18
CA GLU A 305 24.92 25.22 5.53
C GLU A 305 23.97 25.49 4.35
N ARG A 306 24.12 24.81 3.23
CA ARG A 306 23.29 24.99 2.02
C ARG A 306 22.32 23.82 1.85
N SER A 307 21.06 24.14 1.53
CA SER A 307 20.05 23.19 1.12
C SER A 307 19.58 23.53 -0.28
N ASP A 308 19.71 22.56 -1.19
CA ASP A 308 19.08 22.60 -2.51
C ASP A 308 17.82 21.76 -2.48
N ARG A 309 16.75 22.26 -3.10
CA ARG A 309 15.44 21.62 -3.06
C ARG A 309 14.81 21.60 -4.44
N ARG A 310 14.25 20.43 -4.78
CA ARG A 310 13.48 20.20 -6.00
C ARG A 310 12.12 19.60 -5.64
N PHE A 311 11.07 20.05 -6.31
CA PHE A 311 9.70 19.57 -6.12
C PHE A 311 9.20 18.87 -7.38
N PHE A 312 8.71 17.64 -7.21
CA PHE A 312 8.23 16.79 -8.28
C PHE A 312 6.76 16.44 -8.06
N ALA A 313 5.95 16.62 -9.10
CA ALA A 313 4.63 16.02 -9.16
C ALA A 313 4.78 14.52 -9.45
N ILE A 314 4.03 13.68 -8.75
CA ILE A 314 3.97 12.25 -9.02
C ILE A 314 2.73 11.94 -9.84
N VAL A 315 2.93 11.26 -10.97
CA VAL A 315 1.86 10.62 -11.73
C VAL A 315 1.91 9.13 -11.46
N THR A 316 0.76 8.54 -11.19
CA THR A 316 0.63 7.13 -10.85
C THR A 316 -0.14 6.36 -11.93
N ASP A 317 -0.03 5.04 -11.89
CA ASP A 317 -0.96 4.16 -12.59
C ASP A 317 -2.31 4.09 -11.85
N LEU A 318 -3.19 3.21 -12.34
CA LEU A 318 -4.56 3.06 -11.83
C LEU A 318 -4.61 2.65 -10.35
N VAL A 319 -3.65 1.87 -9.88
CA VAL A 319 -3.60 1.39 -8.49
C VAL A 319 -2.75 2.25 -7.56
N GLY A 320 -2.21 3.38 -8.05
CA GLY A 320 -1.42 4.30 -7.25
C GLY A 320 0.09 4.06 -7.29
N THR A 321 0.61 3.22 -8.21
CA THR A 321 2.05 3.03 -8.39
C THR A 321 2.66 4.21 -9.13
N PRO A 322 3.75 4.84 -8.65
CA PRO A 322 4.43 5.90 -9.37
C PRO A 322 4.92 5.46 -10.75
N THR A 323 4.57 6.20 -11.76
CA THR A 323 5.00 5.97 -13.15
C THR A 323 5.88 7.10 -13.68
N GLU A 324 5.64 8.34 -13.28
CA GLU A 324 6.48 9.49 -13.63
C GLU A 324 6.68 10.43 -12.43
N LEU A 325 7.87 11.04 -12.41
CA LEU A 325 8.17 12.23 -11.63
C LEU A 325 8.36 13.41 -12.59
N ILE A 326 7.55 14.45 -12.43
CA ILE A 326 7.59 15.64 -13.25
C ILE A 326 8.24 16.76 -12.46
N ASP A 327 9.36 17.27 -12.93
CA ASP A 327 9.98 18.45 -12.35
C ASP A 327 9.09 19.68 -12.61
N THR A 328 8.56 20.27 -11.54
CA THR A 328 7.62 21.40 -11.66
C THR A 328 8.29 22.70 -12.06
N GLY A 329 9.58 22.84 -11.83
CA GLY A 329 10.37 24.01 -12.23
C GLY A 329 10.67 24.02 -13.72
N THR A 330 11.03 22.86 -14.30
CA THR A 330 11.34 22.73 -15.74
C THR A 330 10.16 22.27 -16.57
N GLN A 331 9.09 21.78 -15.95
CA GLN A 331 7.91 21.17 -16.59
C GLN A 331 8.30 20.02 -17.54
N THR A 332 9.23 19.18 -17.11
CA THR A 332 9.72 18.03 -17.86
C THR A 332 9.63 16.76 -17.02
N ILE A 333 9.54 15.61 -17.70
CA ILE A 333 9.60 14.30 -17.04
C ILE A 333 11.04 14.07 -16.59
N ALA A 334 11.27 14.08 -15.27
CA ALA A 334 12.58 13.91 -14.66
C ALA A 334 12.93 12.42 -14.41
N TRP A 335 11.90 11.58 -14.30
CA TRP A 335 12.00 10.14 -14.15
C TRP A 335 10.73 9.48 -14.72
N ARG A 336 10.89 8.35 -15.41
CA ARG A 336 9.79 7.52 -15.90
C ARG A 336 10.09 6.06 -15.64
N ALA A 337 9.13 5.36 -15.01
CA ALA A 337 9.21 3.93 -14.77
C ALA A 337 8.77 3.12 -16.00
N THR A 338 9.44 2.00 -16.22
CA THR A 338 8.94 0.89 -17.03
C THR A 338 8.86 -0.32 -16.11
N SER A 339 7.65 -0.71 -15.77
CA SER A 339 7.40 -1.81 -14.84
C SER A 339 6.82 -3.02 -15.55
N MET A 340 7.33 -4.20 -15.20
CA MET A 340 6.70 -5.48 -15.52
C MET A 340 5.45 -5.67 -14.66
N LEU A 341 4.59 -6.61 -15.04
CA LEU A 341 3.32 -6.88 -14.35
C LEU A 341 3.46 -6.93 -12.83
N TRP A 342 4.47 -7.63 -12.32
CA TRP A 342 4.66 -7.87 -10.88
C TRP A 342 5.58 -6.85 -10.19
N GLY A 343 5.78 -5.66 -10.81
CA GLY A 343 6.43 -4.53 -10.16
C GLY A 343 7.95 -4.48 -10.29
N ASN A 344 8.55 -5.38 -11.09
CA ASN A 344 9.97 -5.25 -11.43
C ASN A 344 10.15 -4.02 -12.34
N THR A 345 10.81 -2.99 -11.81
CA THR A 345 10.82 -1.64 -12.40
C THR A 345 12.22 -1.24 -12.85
N THR A 346 12.29 -0.68 -14.04
CA THR A 346 13.49 -0.06 -14.62
C THR A 346 13.17 1.38 -15.02
N TRP A 347 14.20 2.20 -15.21
CA TRP A 347 14.08 3.59 -15.67
C TRP A 347 15.31 3.97 -16.47
N PRO A 348 15.24 5.01 -17.34
CA PRO A 348 16.36 5.51 -18.13
C PRO A 348 17.53 5.97 -17.25
N ALA A 349 18.75 5.71 -17.72
CA ALA A 349 19.97 6.07 -16.99
C ALA A 349 20.22 7.60 -16.90
N ASP A 350 19.59 8.37 -17.78
CA ASP A 350 19.63 9.83 -17.81
C ASP A 350 18.56 10.50 -16.93
N SER A 351 17.80 9.71 -16.17
CA SER A 351 16.86 10.25 -15.18
C SER A 351 17.58 11.13 -14.16
N THR A 352 17.06 12.34 -13.92
CA THR A 352 17.68 13.33 -13.03
C THR A 352 17.26 13.23 -11.57
N THR A 353 16.31 12.34 -11.27
CA THR A 353 15.83 11.96 -9.95
C THR A 353 15.33 10.51 -9.99
N TYR A 354 14.88 9.97 -8.85
CA TYR A 354 14.20 8.68 -8.78
C TYR A 354 13.27 8.62 -7.57
N THR A 355 12.37 7.63 -7.54
CA THR A 355 11.62 7.27 -6.34
C THR A 355 11.78 5.78 -6.00
N PRO A 356 11.97 5.43 -4.72
CA PRO A 356 11.98 4.03 -4.26
C PRO A 356 10.57 3.45 -4.11
N LEU A 357 9.51 4.27 -4.20
CA LEU A 357 8.13 3.81 -4.06
C LEU A 357 7.76 2.87 -5.21
N ARG A 358 6.99 1.80 -4.90
CA ARG A 358 6.51 0.79 -5.85
C ARG A 358 5.00 0.67 -5.72
N PHE A 359 4.43 -0.54 -5.76
CA PHE A 359 3.01 -0.69 -5.46
C PHE A 359 2.65 0.02 -4.16
N PRO A 360 1.41 0.48 -3.96
CA PRO A 360 1.01 1.17 -2.74
C PRO A 360 1.52 0.47 -1.47
N GLY A 361 2.16 1.24 -0.58
CA GLY A 361 2.81 0.74 0.63
C GLY A 361 4.20 0.14 0.45
N GLN A 362 4.68 -0.07 -0.78
CA GLN A 362 5.96 -0.73 -1.05
C GLN A 362 7.11 0.25 -1.28
N TYR A 363 8.26 -0.10 -0.72
CA TYR A 363 9.55 0.59 -0.86
C TYR A 363 10.61 -0.36 -1.41
N PHE A 364 11.23 -0.03 -2.54
CA PHE A 364 12.28 -0.84 -3.17
C PHE A 364 13.63 -0.71 -2.45
N ASP A 365 14.20 -1.84 -2.09
CA ASP A 365 15.54 -1.97 -1.54
C ASP A 365 16.50 -2.56 -2.59
N PRO A 366 17.37 -1.75 -3.22
CA PRO A 366 18.26 -2.22 -4.28
C PRO A 366 19.25 -3.31 -3.81
N GLU A 367 19.67 -3.28 -2.56
CA GLU A 367 20.58 -4.24 -1.96
C GLU A 367 19.98 -5.65 -1.86
N SER A 368 18.72 -5.76 -1.43
CA SER A 368 18.00 -7.03 -1.32
C SER A 368 17.27 -7.44 -2.59
N ARG A 369 16.97 -6.48 -3.47
CA ARG A 369 16.05 -6.56 -4.62
C ARG A 369 14.61 -6.85 -4.24
N LEU A 370 14.26 -6.65 -2.98
CA LEU A 370 12.91 -6.82 -2.45
C LEU A 370 12.22 -5.47 -2.30
N HIS A 371 10.90 -5.51 -2.18
CA HIS A 371 10.12 -4.35 -1.76
C HIS A 371 9.70 -4.55 -0.30
N TYR A 372 10.14 -3.65 0.57
CA TYR A 372 9.63 -3.60 1.94
C TYR A 372 8.18 -3.10 1.93
N ASN A 373 7.29 -3.85 2.56
CA ASN A 373 5.85 -3.57 2.60
C ASN A 373 5.33 -3.70 4.04
N VAL A 374 5.76 -2.80 4.90
CA VAL A 374 5.42 -2.69 6.34
C VAL A 374 5.59 -4.00 7.12
N ASN A 375 4.71 -4.98 6.91
CA ASN A 375 4.71 -6.25 7.64
C ASN A 375 5.49 -7.36 6.94
N ARG A 376 5.74 -7.25 5.64
CA ARG A 376 6.41 -8.29 4.84
C ARG A 376 7.39 -7.69 3.82
N TYR A 377 8.18 -8.56 3.19
CA TYR A 377 9.04 -8.22 2.06
C TYR A 377 8.53 -8.95 0.80
N TYR A 378 8.27 -8.19 -0.24
CA TYR A 378 7.76 -8.68 -1.52
C TYR A 378 8.89 -8.86 -2.52
N ASP A 379 8.93 -9.99 -3.22
CA ASP A 379 9.86 -10.28 -4.31
C ASP A 379 9.14 -10.11 -5.67
N PRO A 380 9.43 -9.03 -6.42
CA PRO A 380 8.78 -8.77 -7.71
C PRO A 380 9.18 -9.75 -8.82
N GLU A 381 10.29 -10.49 -8.66
CA GLU A 381 10.70 -11.54 -9.62
C GLU A 381 9.85 -12.80 -9.48
N THR A 382 9.27 -13.03 -8.32
CA THR A 382 8.47 -14.22 -8.03
C THR A 382 6.99 -13.93 -7.81
N ALA A 383 6.61 -12.66 -7.73
CA ALA A 383 5.25 -12.21 -7.44
C ALA A 383 4.74 -12.67 -6.06
N ARG A 384 5.63 -12.72 -5.05
CA ARG A 384 5.34 -13.32 -3.73
C ARG A 384 5.99 -12.55 -2.60
N TYR A 385 5.43 -12.72 -1.43
CA TYR A 385 6.11 -12.38 -0.18
C TYR A 385 7.17 -13.43 0.18
N THR A 386 8.24 -12.99 0.84
CA THR A 386 9.37 -13.82 1.26
C THR A 386 9.15 -14.50 2.62
N SER A 387 8.04 -14.18 3.29
CA SER A 387 7.57 -14.77 4.54
C SER A 387 6.07 -15.09 4.45
N PRO A 388 5.57 -16.06 5.21
CA PRO A 388 4.14 -16.29 5.35
C PRO A 388 3.43 -15.07 5.95
N ASP A 389 2.13 -14.98 5.69
CA ASP A 389 1.28 -13.91 6.21
C ASP A 389 1.17 -13.99 7.73
N PRO A 390 1.38 -12.89 8.48
CA PRO A 390 1.12 -12.85 9.92
C PRO A 390 -0.33 -13.19 10.30
N LEU A 391 -1.29 -12.96 9.38
CA LEU A 391 -2.70 -13.35 9.54
C LEU A 391 -2.97 -14.82 9.16
N GLY A 392 -1.95 -15.56 8.74
CA GLY A 392 -2.06 -16.95 8.32
C GLY A 392 -2.79 -17.11 7.00
N LEU A 393 -3.91 -17.86 7.00
CA LEU A 393 -4.74 -18.11 5.82
C LEU A 393 -6.00 -17.23 5.76
N LEU A 394 -6.13 -16.25 6.65
CA LEU A 394 -7.30 -15.38 6.68
C LEU A 394 -7.48 -14.55 5.39
N PRO A 395 -6.41 -13.97 4.80
CA PRO A 395 -6.55 -13.21 3.56
C PRO A 395 -6.76 -14.09 2.32
N GLY A 396 -6.43 -15.38 2.41
CA GLY A 396 -6.56 -16.30 1.28
C GLY A 396 -5.82 -17.62 1.46
N PRO A 397 -5.99 -18.56 0.53
CA PRO A 397 -5.41 -19.91 0.63
C PRO A 397 -3.88 -19.95 0.43
N ASN A 398 -3.28 -18.86 -0.06
CA ASN A 398 -1.85 -18.74 -0.29
C ASN A 398 -1.21 -17.77 0.72
N PRO A 399 -0.52 -18.27 1.76
CA PRO A 399 0.03 -17.40 2.80
C PRO A 399 1.19 -16.51 2.33
N CYS A 400 1.73 -16.73 1.14
CA CYS A 400 2.79 -15.92 0.57
C CYS A 400 2.34 -15.15 -0.68
N GLY A 401 1.06 -15.23 -1.06
CA GLY A 401 0.51 -14.51 -2.21
C GLY A 401 0.52 -12.99 -1.98
N TYR A 402 0.65 -12.23 -3.09
CA TYR A 402 0.43 -10.78 -3.09
C TYR A 402 -1.04 -10.53 -3.44
N VAL A 403 -1.36 -10.22 -4.68
CA VAL A 403 -2.72 -9.96 -5.17
C VAL A 403 -3.02 -10.84 -6.40
N GLY A 404 -4.30 -11.02 -6.72
CA GLY A 404 -4.68 -11.79 -7.91
C GLY A 404 -4.40 -11.05 -9.24
N ASN A 405 -4.58 -9.73 -9.24
CA ASN A 405 -4.33 -8.87 -10.40
C ASN A 405 -3.78 -7.51 -9.94
N PRO A 406 -2.49 -7.21 -10.15
CA PRO A 406 -1.85 -5.99 -9.65
C PRO A 406 -2.26 -4.71 -10.39
N HIS A 407 -3.10 -4.80 -11.43
CA HIS A 407 -3.71 -3.63 -12.08
C HIS A 407 -5.05 -3.22 -11.46
N ALA A 408 -5.61 -4.02 -10.55
CA ALA A 408 -6.91 -3.78 -9.94
C ALA A 408 -6.90 -3.93 -8.41
N TRP A 409 -5.90 -4.63 -7.86
CA TRP A 409 -5.80 -4.97 -6.44
C TRP A 409 -4.48 -4.50 -5.86
N THR A 410 -4.51 -4.10 -4.59
CA THR A 410 -3.34 -3.70 -3.81
C THR A 410 -3.33 -4.38 -2.44
N ASP A 411 -2.14 -4.48 -1.84
CA ASP A 411 -1.94 -4.88 -0.45
C ASP A 411 -0.94 -3.91 0.20
N PRO A 412 -1.38 -2.71 0.62
CA PRO A 412 -0.47 -1.66 1.07
C PRO A 412 0.23 -1.94 2.39
N LEU A 413 -0.33 -2.86 3.18
CA LEU A 413 0.24 -3.24 4.49
C LEU A 413 1.04 -4.54 4.45
N GLY A 414 0.97 -5.29 3.35
CA GLY A 414 1.53 -6.63 3.32
C GLY A 414 0.75 -7.60 4.21
N LEU A 415 -0.58 -7.50 4.26
CA LEU A 415 -1.46 -8.31 5.10
C LEU A 415 -2.68 -8.85 4.34
N SER A 416 -3.39 -7.99 3.61
CA SER A 416 -4.64 -8.37 2.96
C SER A 416 -4.84 -7.60 1.66
N PRO A 417 -4.99 -8.28 0.52
CA PRO A 417 -5.29 -7.63 -0.74
C PRO A 417 -6.71 -7.06 -0.75
N HIS A 418 -6.90 -5.90 -1.39
CA HIS A 418 -8.20 -5.28 -1.60
C HIS A 418 -8.25 -4.59 -2.98
N PRO A 419 -9.44 -4.44 -3.61
CA PRO A 419 -9.61 -3.68 -4.83
C PRO A 419 -9.23 -2.21 -4.63
N HIS A 420 -8.63 -1.60 -5.65
CA HIS A 420 -8.22 -0.19 -5.56
C HIS A 420 -9.38 0.78 -5.85
N ASP A 421 -10.30 0.41 -6.77
CA ASP A 421 -11.38 1.30 -7.26
C ASP A 421 -12.68 1.19 -6.44
N GLU A 422 -12.68 0.51 -5.30
CA GLU A 422 -13.86 0.44 -4.44
C GLU A 422 -13.77 1.47 -3.31
N ASP A 423 -14.89 2.16 -3.06
CA ASP A 423 -15.03 3.02 -1.89
C ASP A 423 -14.81 2.23 -0.59
N PRO A 424 -14.30 2.87 0.47
CA PRO A 424 -14.21 2.23 1.77
C PRO A 424 -15.56 1.63 2.17
N GLU A 425 -15.55 0.38 2.57
CA GLU A 425 -16.75 -0.25 3.08
C GLU A 425 -17.10 0.31 4.46
N VAL A 426 -18.36 0.67 4.65
CA VAL A 426 -18.80 1.23 5.92
C VAL A 426 -19.47 0.17 6.77
N PHE A 427 -18.95 0.00 7.98
CA PHE A 427 -19.53 -0.85 9.00
C PHE A 427 -19.93 -0.05 10.24
N TYR A 428 -20.95 -0.53 10.92
CA TYR A 428 -21.46 0.07 12.13
C TYR A 428 -21.46 -0.94 13.27
N ARG A 429 -21.20 -0.45 14.48
CA ARG A 429 -21.32 -1.22 15.69
C ARG A 429 -21.97 -0.40 16.80
N ALA A 430 -23.06 -0.89 17.34
CA ALA A 430 -23.65 -0.35 18.57
C ALA A 430 -23.01 -1.00 19.79
N MET A 431 -22.64 -0.21 20.80
CA MET A 431 -21.98 -0.68 22.00
C MET A 431 -22.30 0.16 23.23
N SER A 432 -21.94 -0.35 24.40
CA SER A 432 -22.02 0.40 25.65
C SER A 432 -20.84 1.36 25.82
N GLU A 433 -21.00 2.38 26.67
CA GLU A 433 -19.91 3.30 27.07
C GLU A 433 -18.70 2.53 27.64
N LYS A 434 -18.94 1.41 28.34
CA LYS A 434 -17.87 0.57 28.89
C LYS A 434 -17.05 -0.11 27.80
N GLU A 435 -17.69 -0.61 26.76
CA GLU A 435 -17.01 -1.24 25.60
C GLU A 435 -16.26 -0.19 24.79
N TYR A 436 -16.86 0.99 24.57
CA TYR A 436 -16.21 2.11 23.87
C TYR A 436 -14.87 2.50 24.50
N ARG A 437 -14.79 2.58 25.82
CA ARG A 437 -13.54 2.90 26.54
C ARG A 437 -12.48 1.80 26.47
N GLN A 438 -12.82 0.65 25.93
CA GLN A 438 -11.92 -0.50 25.78
C GLN A 438 -11.45 -0.70 24.33
N LEU A 439 -11.88 0.16 23.39
CA LEU A 439 -11.39 0.12 22.01
C LEU A 439 -9.90 0.47 21.96
N GLY A 440 -9.19 -0.10 20.99
CA GLY A 440 -7.81 0.25 20.68
C GLY A 440 -7.68 1.65 20.06
N PRO A 441 -6.46 2.13 19.78
CA PRO A 441 -6.20 3.49 19.31
C PRO A 441 -6.90 3.88 18.00
N LYS A 442 -7.12 2.91 17.12
CA LYS A 442 -7.87 3.09 15.85
C LYS A 442 -9.33 2.66 15.95
N GLY A 443 -9.86 2.48 17.16
CA GLY A 443 -11.19 1.91 17.36
C GLY A 443 -11.21 0.40 17.28
N GLU A 444 -10.05 -0.28 17.31
CA GLU A 444 -9.95 -1.73 17.22
C GLU A 444 -10.77 -2.40 18.33
N ILE A 445 -11.51 -3.41 17.93
CA ILE A 445 -12.32 -4.20 18.84
C ILE A 445 -11.39 -5.05 19.70
N THR A 446 -11.39 -4.80 21.03
CA THR A 446 -10.68 -5.63 22.00
C THR A 446 -11.63 -6.67 22.56
N VAL A 447 -11.28 -7.95 22.46
CA VAL A 447 -12.19 -9.02 22.82
C VAL A 447 -12.21 -9.30 24.32
N LYS A 448 -13.35 -9.03 24.96
CA LYS A 448 -13.66 -9.54 26.33
C LYS A 448 -15.02 -10.25 26.39
N GLY A 449 -15.55 -10.72 25.27
CA GLY A 449 -16.84 -11.38 25.18
C GLY A 449 -16.81 -12.58 24.24
N THR A 450 -17.93 -13.27 24.12
CA THR A 450 -18.05 -14.42 23.21
C THR A 450 -18.16 -14.01 21.75
N GLU A 451 -18.82 -12.89 21.46
CA GLU A 451 -18.98 -12.36 20.09
C GLU A 451 -19.15 -10.83 20.10
N ASN A 452 -18.63 -10.17 19.05
CA ASN A 452 -18.80 -8.76 18.80
C ASN A 452 -19.46 -8.58 17.42
N PHE A 453 -20.65 -8.00 17.35
CA PHE A 453 -21.41 -7.87 16.12
C PHE A 453 -21.13 -6.54 15.42
N VAL A 454 -20.89 -6.59 14.11
CA VAL A 454 -20.80 -5.46 13.20
C VAL A 454 -21.74 -5.68 12.00
N THR A 455 -22.19 -4.60 11.36
CA THR A 455 -23.10 -4.66 10.20
C THR A 455 -22.88 -3.45 9.30
N GLN A 456 -23.20 -3.56 8.02
CA GLN A 456 -23.19 -2.44 7.08
C GLN A 456 -24.50 -1.60 7.15
N SER A 457 -25.52 -2.05 7.87
CA SER A 457 -26.81 -1.34 7.97
C SER A 457 -26.93 -0.56 9.28
N ARG A 458 -26.90 0.77 9.18
CA ARG A 458 -27.21 1.71 10.26
C ARG A 458 -28.68 1.57 10.71
N GLU A 459 -29.60 1.44 9.77
CA GLU A 459 -31.05 1.31 9.99
C GLU A 459 -31.38 0.07 10.81
N TYR A 460 -30.66 -1.04 10.55
CA TYR A 460 -30.82 -2.26 11.34
C TYR A 460 -30.48 -2.02 12.84
N LEU A 461 -29.37 -1.32 13.12
CA LEU A 461 -28.98 -1.01 14.49
C LEU A 461 -29.93 -0.01 15.14
N GLN A 462 -30.41 1.00 14.44
CA GLN A 462 -31.43 1.93 14.94
C GLN A 462 -32.72 1.18 15.30
N GLY A 463 -33.20 0.31 14.44
CA GLY A 463 -34.35 -0.55 14.70
C GLY A 463 -34.16 -1.52 15.87
N LEU A 464 -32.92 -1.94 16.11
CA LEU A 464 -32.56 -2.77 17.27
C LEU A 464 -32.63 -1.95 18.57
N ARG A 465 -32.01 -0.77 18.60
CA ARG A 465 -32.04 0.20 19.71
C ARG A 465 -33.48 0.55 20.10
N ASP A 466 -34.30 0.95 19.13
CA ASP A 466 -35.71 1.32 19.35
C ASP A 466 -36.52 0.19 20.00
N ARG A 467 -36.27 -1.05 19.60
CA ARG A 467 -36.89 -2.23 20.16
C ARG A 467 -36.53 -2.44 21.62
N PHE A 468 -35.27 -2.26 21.99
CA PHE A 468 -34.80 -2.41 23.35
C PHE A 468 -35.23 -1.26 24.25
N THR A 469 -35.28 -0.03 23.71
CA THR A 469 -35.73 1.17 24.43
C THR A 469 -37.24 1.08 24.74
N ARG A 470 -38.07 0.68 23.78
CA ARG A 470 -39.53 0.56 23.94
C ARG A 470 -39.95 -0.54 24.92
N ARG A 471 -39.13 -1.57 25.13
CA ARG A 471 -39.41 -2.68 26.04
C ARG A 471 -38.95 -2.48 27.47
N GLY A 472 -38.35 -1.32 27.81
CA GLY A 472 -37.86 -1.01 29.16
C GLY A 472 -36.85 -2.03 29.72
N GLY A 473 -36.16 -2.74 28.84
CA GLY A 473 -35.33 -3.87 29.19
C GLY A 473 -33.93 -3.48 29.67
N ARG A 474 -33.29 -4.34 30.47
CA ARG A 474 -31.91 -4.23 30.98
C ARG A 474 -30.83 -4.09 29.87
N ASN A 475 -31.20 -4.17 28.59
CA ASN A 475 -30.28 -4.11 27.46
C ASN A 475 -30.24 -2.72 26.79
N ALA A 476 -31.05 -1.73 27.19
CA ALA A 476 -31.00 -0.37 26.62
C ALA A 476 -29.63 0.28 26.86
N GLU A 477 -28.99 0.03 27.99
CA GLU A 477 -27.66 0.54 28.34
C GLU A 477 -26.51 -0.06 27.49
N LYS A 478 -26.80 -1.17 26.77
CA LYS A 478 -25.79 -1.85 25.93
C LYS A 478 -25.60 -1.19 24.55
N TYR A 479 -26.51 -0.32 24.14
CA TYR A 479 -26.52 0.28 22.81
C TYR A 479 -26.61 1.80 22.89
N THR A 480 -25.68 2.42 23.64
CA THR A 480 -25.67 3.86 23.90
C THR A 480 -24.76 4.63 22.95
N ILE A 481 -23.83 3.94 22.32
CA ILE A 481 -22.86 4.52 21.39
C ILE A 481 -22.93 3.77 20.05
N LEU A 482 -22.94 4.52 18.96
CA LEU A 482 -22.75 4.01 17.61
C LEU A 482 -21.34 4.37 17.14
N MET A 483 -20.58 3.37 16.73
CA MET A 483 -19.33 3.54 16.01
C MET A 483 -19.57 3.32 14.53
N ARG A 484 -19.02 4.19 13.72
CA ARG A 484 -18.87 4.02 12.27
C ARG A 484 -17.42 3.67 11.98
N TYR A 485 -17.21 2.66 11.16
CA TYR A 485 -15.90 2.20 10.70
C TYR A 485 -15.85 2.33 9.19
N GLU A 486 -14.86 3.04 8.68
CA GLU A 486 -14.45 2.97 7.29
C GLU A 486 -13.39 1.87 7.17
N MET A 487 -13.68 0.88 6.36
CA MET A 487 -12.89 -0.33 6.21
C MET A 487 -12.28 -0.38 4.82
N ALA A 488 -11.14 -1.03 4.70
CA ALA A 488 -10.57 -1.33 3.39
C ALA A 488 -11.60 -2.06 2.50
N PRO A 489 -11.68 -1.72 1.21
CA PRO A 489 -12.52 -2.43 0.26
C PRO A 489 -12.26 -3.94 0.27
N GLY A 490 -13.30 -4.77 0.10
CA GLY A 490 -13.21 -6.22 0.20
C GLY A 490 -13.25 -6.77 1.63
N THR A 491 -13.37 -5.92 2.65
CA THR A 491 -13.50 -6.35 4.06
C THR A 491 -14.71 -7.24 4.27
N ARG A 492 -15.87 -6.89 3.66
CA ARG A 492 -17.08 -7.72 3.72
C ARG A 492 -16.84 -9.11 3.13
N ASP A 493 -16.23 -9.19 1.97
CA ASP A 493 -15.98 -10.46 1.29
C ASP A 493 -14.96 -11.31 2.05
N ALA A 494 -13.93 -10.70 2.64
CA ALA A 494 -13.00 -11.37 3.53
C ALA A 494 -13.72 -11.93 4.78
N MET A 495 -14.65 -11.17 5.37
CA MET A 495 -15.45 -11.64 6.50
C MET A 495 -16.45 -12.74 6.11
N VAL A 496 -17.04 -12.68 4.90
CA VAL A 496 -17.89 -13.73 4.36
C VAL A 496 -17.08 -15.01 4.11
N ALA A 497 -15.90 -14.89 3.51
CA ALA A 497 -15.01 -16.04 3.25
C ALA A 497 -14.54 -16.74 4.54
N ALA A 498 -14.30 -15.99 5.62
CA ALA A 498 -13.97 -16.52 6.94
C ALA A 498 -15.22 -16.91 7.75
N GLY A 499 -16.41 -16.68 7.19
CA GLY A 499 -17.70 -16.85 7.88
C GLY A 499 -18.20 -18.29 7.88
N LYS A 500 -18.97 -18.62 8.92
CA LYS A 500 -19.75 -19.86 9.02
C LYS A 500 -21.19 -19.54 9.38
N LEU A 501 -22.12 -20.34 8.88
CA LEU A 501 -23.54 -20.26 9.27
C LEU A 501 -23.71 -20.67 10.75
N PRO A 502 -24.81 -20.25 11.41
CA PRO A 502 -25.07 -20.55 12.82
C PRO A 502 -25.00 -22.04 13.15
N GLU A 503 -25.46 -22.92 12.25
CA GLU A 503 -25.45 -24.39 12.42
C GLU A 503 -24.04 -25.00 12.35
N ASP A 504 -23.11 -24.35 11.63
CA ASP A 504 -21.76 -24.87 11.36
C ASP A 504 -20.68 -24.29 12.28
N ILE A 505 -21.01 -23.23 13.03
CA ILE A 505 -20.00 -22.46 13.76
C ILE A 505 -19.49 -23.15 15.03
N GLY A 506 -20.34 -23.90 15.70
CA GLY A 506 -19.99 -24.66 16.92
C GLY A 506 -19.17 -23.85 17.93
N SER A 507 -18.05 -24.42 18.40
CA SER A 507 -17.10 -23.81 19.34
C SER A 507 -15.88 -23.17 18.66
N ASP A 508 -15.86 -23.03 17.33
CA ASP A 508 -14.74 -22.47 16.59
C ASP A 508 -14.55 -20.99 16.92
N ILE A 509 -13.50 -20.67 17.68
CA ILE A 509 -13.19 -19.30 18.10
C ILE A 509 -12.60 -18.43 16.99
N ASN A 510 -12.18 -19.03 15.86
CA ASN A 510 -11.60 -18.33 14.72
C ASN A 510 -12.65 -18.04 13.63
N ALA A 511 -13.85 -18.58 13.73
CA ALA A 511 -14.89 -18.36 12.75
C ALA A 511 -15.62 -17.02 12.96
N ILE A 512 -16.04 -16.40 11.86
CA ILE A 512 -16.98 -15.29 11.86
C ILE A 512 -18.40 -15.86 11.77
N HIS A 513 -19.26 -15.45 12.67
CA HIS A 513 -20.66 -15.87 12.67
C HIS A 513 -21.45 -15.05 11.63
N LEU A 514 -21.79 -15.66 10.52
CA LEU A 514 -22.63 -15.03 9.50
C LEU A 514 -24.11 -15.11 9.91
N LYS A 515 -24.77 -13.98 10.00
CA LYS A 515 -26.19 -13.90 10.35
C LYS A 515 -26.88 -12.88 9.45
N SER A 516 -27.87 -13.31 8.70
CA SER A 516 -28.73 -12.41 7.94
C SER A 516 -30.06 -12.22 8.68
N GLU A 517 -30.33 -11.02 9.17
CA GLU A 517 -31.56 -10.67 9.85
C GLU A 517 -32.23 -9.49 9.13
N ARG A 518 -33.47 -9.67 8.70
CA ARG A 518 -34.30 -8.64 8.07
C ARG A 518 -33.65 -7.95 6.86
N GLY A 519 -32.95 -8.73 6.05
CA GLY A 519 -32.28 -8.23 4.84
C GLY A 519 -30.96 -7.50 5.08
N SER A 520 -30.40 -7.58 6.30
CA SER A 520 -29.09 -7.00 6.63
C SER A 520 -28.14 -8.08 7.10
N ASP A 521 -26.95 -8.14 6.52
CA ASP A 521 -25.90 -9.01 6.96
C ASP A 521 -25.28 -8.48 8.25
N THR A 522 -25.12 -9.38 9.21
CA THR A 522 -24.49 -9.11 10.50
C THR A 522 -23.38 -10.11 10.73
N PHE A 523 -22.22 -9.61 11.13
CA PHE A 523 -21.01 -10.40 11.33
C PHE A 523 -20.67 -10.46 12.83
N GLY A 524 -20.73 -11.65 13.41
CA GLY A 524 -20.34 -11.90 14.80
C GLY A 524 -18.86 -12.26 14.87
N LEU A 525 -18.03 -11.31 15.31
CA LEU A 525 -16.58 -11.49 15.45
C LEU A 525 -16.26 -12.20 16.75
N ARG A 526 -15.71 -13.41 16.66
CA ARG A 526 -15.23 -14.21 17.80
C ARG A 526 -13.77 -13.85 18.12
N PRO A 527 -13.25 -14.24 19.31
CA PRO A 527 -11.90 -13.85 19.74
C PRO A 527 -10.79 -14.04 18.71
N GLY A 528 -10.76 -15.16 18.02
CA GLY A 528 -9.73 -15.44 17.02
C GLY A 528 -9.96 -14.81 15.64
N SER A 529 -11.17 -14.29 15.37
CA SER A 529 -11.51 -13.69 14.07
C SER A 529 -11.55 -12.15 14.07
N VAL A 530 -11.43 -11.52 15.23
CA VAL A 530 -11.43 -10.05 15.35
C VAL A 530 -10.30 -9.41 14.56
N GLY A 531 -9.19 -10.11 14.38
CA GLY A 531 -8.05 -9.64 13.58
C GLY A 531 -8.43 -9.30 12.13
N VAL A 532 -9.33 -10.07 11.51
CA VAL A 532 -9.81 -9.81 10.13
C VAL A 532 -10.46 -8.44 10.03
N PHE A 533 -11.28 -8.08 11.02
CA PHE A 533 -11.93 -6.78 11.06
C PHE A 533 -10.92 -5.65 11.40
N ASN A 534 -10.16 -5.82 12.48
CA ASN A 534 -9.26 -4.79 12.99
C ASN A 534 -8.15 -4.41 12.00
N SER A 535 -7.60 -5.37 11.25
CA SER A 535 -6.55 -5.12 10.26
C SER A 535 -7.00 -4.29 9.07
N ASN A 536 -8.31 -4.24 8.81
CA ASN A 536 -8.90 -3.51 7.69
C ASN A 536 -9.51 -2.15 8.09
N ILE A 537 -9.37 -1.71 9.35
CA ILE A 537 -9.86 -0.40 9.78
C ILE A 537 -8.98 0.71 9.18
N LEU A 538 -9.56 1.50 8.29
CA LEU A 538 -8.95 2.71 7.75
C LEU A 538 -9.19 3.90 8.68
N LYS A 539 -10.46 4.07 9.12
CA LYS A 539 -10.90 5.12 10.02
C LYS A 539 -12.02 4.60 10.91
N SER A 540 -12.12 5.12 12.11
CA SER A 540 -13.29 4.91 12.96
C SER A 540 -13.71 6.21 13.63
N GLU A 541 -15.02 6.37 13.82
CA GLU A 541 -15.58 7.56 14.45
C GLU A 541 -16.81 7.21 15.30
N ARG A 542 -16.99 7.98 16.37
CA ARG A 542 -18.19 7.93 17.18
C ARG A 542 -19.26 8.83 16.55
N MET A 543 -20.44 8.28 16.34
CA MET A 543 -21.57 9.03 15.79
C MET A 543 -22.33 9.74 16.92
N ASP A 544 -22.46 11.05 16.83
CA ASP A 544 -23.16 11.84 17.87
C ASP A 544 -24.68 11.88 17.63
N ASP A 545 -25.14 11.60 16.43
CA ASP A 545 -26.54 11.59 15.98
C ASP A 545 -27.23 10.21 16.09
N TRP A 546 -26.82 9.45 17.09
CA TRP A 546 -27.29 8.09 17.37
C TRP A 546 -28.51 8.06 18.28
#